data_94d4b29358f730a1b97dbd69d764db68
#
_entry.id   94d4b29358f730a1b97dbd69d764db68
#
_cell.length_a   1.000
_cell.length_b   1.000
_cell.length_c   1.000
_cell.angle_alpha   90.00
_cell.angle_beta   90.00
_cell.angle_gamma   90.00
#
_symmetry.space_group_name_H-M   'P 1'
#
loop_
_entity.id
_entity.type
_entity.pdbx_description
1 polymer ?
#
loop_
_entity_poly.entity_id
_entity_poly.type
_entity_poly.pdbx_seq_one_letter_code
_entity_poly.pdbx_strand_id
1 'polypeptide(L)'
;MKFLHFIFQGGFAKCYELRSVVNNEIMAGKIVPKSLLVKQHQREKMAQEITLHQTLAHPYVVKLYNYFEDSNFVFIILELCKRRSLMELHKRRKAITEPETRYFMNQILLGVQYLHRQKIIHRDLKLGNIFLNEEMEVKFSKIILKICKSRRIG
;
A
#
# COMPACT_ATOMS: atom_id res chain seq x y z
N MET A 1 -5.68 11.67 -16.04
CA MET A 1 -4.76 11.92 -14.92
C MET A 1 -3.51 12.62 -15.39
N LYS A 2 -2.98 13.58 -14.61
CA LYS A 2 -1.69 14.24 -14.91
C LYS A 2 -0.64 13.71 -13.94
N PHE A 3 0.54 13.38 -14.45
CA PHE A 3 1.72 13.06 -13.63
C PHE A 3 2.29 14.36 -13.07
N LEU A 4 2.60 14.40 -11.76
CA LEU A 4 3.19 15.55 -11.09
C LEU A 4 4.65 15.27 -10.74
N HIS A 5 4.87 14.43 -9.74
CA HIS A 5 6.20 14.16 -9.21
C HIS A 5 6.47 12.66 -9.10
N PHE A 6 7.72 12.29 -9.31
CA PHE A 6 8.20 10.96 -8.98
C PHE A 6 8.36 10.85 -7.46
N ILE A 7 7.78 9.79 -6.85
CA ILE A 7 7.84 9.57 -5.40
C ILE A 7 8.99 8.64 -5.05
N PHE A 8 8.98 7.42 -5.57
CA PHE A 8 10.03 6.42 -5.35
C PHE A 8 9.95 5.29 -6.36
N GLN A 9 11.03 4.51 -6.45
CA GLN A 9 11.08 3.26 -7.20
C GLN A 9 11.20 2.10 -6.21
N GLY A 10 10.21 1.19 -6.22
CA GLY A 10 10.29 -0.13 -5.59
C GLY A 10 10.80 -1.17 -6.59
N GLY A 11 11.16 -2.38 -6.14
CA GLY A 11 11.81 -3.40 -6.98
C GLY A 11 11.20 -3.65 -8.36
N PHE A 12 9.87 -3.58 -8.51
CA PHE A 12 9.16 -3.83 -9.78
C PHE A 12 8.25 -2.68 -10.22
N ALA A 13 8.16 -1.60 -9.47
CA ALA A 13 7.21 -0.54 -9.74
C ALA A 13 7.81 0.84 -9.50
N LYS A 14 7.37 1.80 -10.30
CA LYS A 14 7.61 3.22 -10.07
C LYS A 14 6.35 3.85 -9.48
N CYS A 15 6.51 4.72 -8.49
CA CYS A 15 5.41 5.44 -7.87
C CYS A 15 5.51 6.93 -8.16
N TYR A 16 4.40 7.51 -8.56
CA TYR A 16 4.26 8.91 -8.93
C TYR A 16 3.12 9.56 -8.16
N GLU A 17 3.25 10.83 -7.90
CA GLU A 17 2.13 11.69 -7.52
C GLU A 17 1.33 12.03 -8.77
N LEU A 18 0.03 11.79 -8.72
CA LEU A 18 -0.90 12.02 -9.83
C LEU A 18 -1.96 13.02 -9.41
N ARG A 19 -2.39 13.86 -10.35
CA ARG A 19 -3.57 14.72 -10.19
C ARG A 19 -4.71 14.24 -11.07
N SER A 20 -5.88 14.05 -10.47
CA SER A 20 -7.11 13.83 -11.20
C SER A 20 -7.46 15.07 -12.03
N VAL A 21 -7.82 14.90 -13.30
CA VAL A 21 -8.26 16.00 -14.16
C VAL A 21 -9.73 16.37 -13.95
N VAL A 22 -10.46 15.54 -13.21
CA VAL A 22 -11.91 15.72 -12.96
C VAL A 22 -12.14 16.57 -11.72
N ASN A 23 -11.49 16.19 -10.59
CA ASN A 23 -11.74 16.81 -9.27
C ASN A 23 -10.48 17.42 -8.63
N ASN A 24 -9.36 17.48 -9.36
CA ASN A 24 -8.05 17.97 -8.89
C ASN A 24 -7.47 17.24 -7.67
N GLU A 25 -8.05 16.12 -7.25
CA GLU A 25 -7.49 15.33 -6.15
C GLU A 25 -6.09 14.81 -6.46
N ILE A 26 -5.23 14.79 -5.44
CA ILE A 26 -3.87 14.30 -5.52
C ILE A 26 -3.83 12.88 -4.97
N MET A 27 -3.30 11.96 -5.77
CA MET A 27 -3.26 10.53 -5.50
C MET A 27 -1.86 9.97 -5.78
N ALA A 28 -1.59 8.76 -5.30
CA ALA A 28 -0.41 8.01 -5.67
C ALA A 28 -0.74 7.05 -6.82
N GLY A 29 0.10 7.05 -7.86
CA GLY A 29 0.03 6.09 -8.96
C GLY A 29 1.20 5.13 -8.93
N LYS A 30 0.94 3.86 -8.70
CA LYS A 30 1.92 2.80 -8.81
C LYS A 30 1.85 2.19 -10.20
N ILE A 31 2.96 2.28 -10.94
CA ILE A 31 3.07 1.81 -12.33
C ILE A 31 3.97 0.60 -12.37
N VAL A 32 3.43 -0.51 -12.87
CA VAL A 32 4.13 -1.79 -12.98
C VAL A 32 4.30 -2.14 -14.46
N PRO A 33 5.54 -2.22 -14.98
CA PRO A 33 5.77 -2.68 -16.35
C PRO A 33 5.34 -4.14 -16.51
N LYS A 34 4.53 -4.45 -17.53
CA LYS A 34 4.12 -5.84 -17.84
C LYS A 34 5.29 -6.72 -18.25
N SER A 35 6.36 -6.13 -18.75
CA SER A 35 7.63 -6.83 -19.06
C SER A 35 8.28 -7.47 -17.83
N LEU A 36 7.98 -6.99 -16.62
CA LEU A 36 8.45 -7.58 -15.36
C LEU A 36 7.53 -8.71 -14.85
N LEU A 37 6.37 -8.89 -15.47
CA LEU A 37 5.40 -9.93 -15.16
C LEU A 37 5.44 -11.04 -16.22
N VAL A 38 6.64 -11.60 -16.43
CA VAL A 38 6.89 -12.56 -17.51
C VAL A 38 6.12 -13.86 -17.28
N LYS A 39 6.11 -14.35 -16.04
CA LYS A 39 5.48 -15.63 -15.70
C LYS A 39 3.99 -15.44 -15.42
N GLN A 40 3.17 -16.37 -15.91
CA GLN A 40 1.72 -16.36 -15.73
C GLN A 40 1.32 -16.23 -14.25
N HIS A 41 1.96 -16.98 -13.35
CA HIS A 41 1.67 -16.91 -11.92
C HIS A 41 1.95 -15.54 -11.29
N GLN A 42 2.86 -14.72 -11.86
CA GLN A 42 3.13 -13.35 -11.36
C GLN A 42 1.97 -12.42 -11.71
N ARG A 43 1.39 -12.56 -12.92
CA ARG A 43 0.21 -11.80 -13.37
C ARG A 43 -1.00 -12.15 -12.53
N GLU A 44 -1.27 -13.44 -12.36
CA GLU A 44 -2.38 -13.94 -11.53
C GLU A 44 -2.27 -13.48 -10.09
N LYS A 45 -1.06 -13.56 -9.52
CA LYS A 45 -0.80 -13.08 -8.15
C LYS A 45 -1.08 -11.58 -8.02
N MET A 46 -0.62 -10.77 -8.97
CA MET A 46 -0.87 -9.32 -8.94
C MET A 46 -2.37 -9.02 -9.08
N ALA A 47 -3.07 -9.69 -10.00
CA ALA A 47 -4.50 -9.53 -10.16
C ALA A 47 -5.27 -9.88 -8.87
N GLN A 48 -4.90 -10.99 -8.21
CA GLN A 48 -5.47 -11.38 -6.93
C GLN A 48 -5.20 -10.34 -5.83
N GLU A 49 -3.97 -9.81 -5.75
CA GLU A 49 -3.60 -8.77 -4.78
C GLU A 49 -4.43 -7.50 -5.00
N ILE A 50 -4.62 -7.05 -6.24
CA ILE A 50 -5.44 -5.89 -6.58
C ILE A 50 -6.90 -6.13 -6.19
N THR A 51 -7.49 -7.26 -6.63
CA THR A 51 -8.88 -7.61 -6.32
C THR A 51 -9.12 -7.65 -4.81
N LEU A 52 -8.21 -8.25 -4.06
CA LEU A 52 -8.34 -8.34 -2.62
C LEU A 52 -8.18 -6.96 -1.96
N HIS A 53 -7.23 -6.13 -2.44
CA HIS A 53 -7.04 -4.79 -1.91
C HIS A 53 -8.27 -3.89 -2.12
N GLN A 54 -8.98 -4.05 -3.24
CA GLN A 54 -10.22 -3.30 -3.49
C GLN A 54 -11.33 -3.58 -2.48
N THR A 55 -11.33 -4.75 -1.83
CA THR A 55 -12.33 -5.10 -0.80
C THR A 55 -12.02 -4.49 0.57
N LEU A 56 -10.84 -3.87 0.75
CA LEU A 56 -10.40 -3.35 2.03
C LEU A 56 -10.84 -1.90 2.22
N ALA A 57 -11.48 -1.63 3.36
CA ALA A 57 -11.88 -0.31 3.79
C ALA A 57 -11.59 -0.15 5.29
N HIS A 58 -10.47 0.50 5.63
CA HIS A 58 -10.05 0.73 7.01
C HIS A 58 -9.16 1.98 7.11
N PRO A 59 -9.27 2.80 8.17
CA PRO A 59 -8.49 4.02 8.34
C PRO A 59 -6.97 3.81 8.19
N TYR A 60 -6.48 2.67 8.66
CA TYR A 60 -5.05 2.35 8.68
C TYR A 60 -4.58 1.47 7.51
N VAL A 61 -5.39 1.32 6.47
CA VAL A 61 -5.02 0.63 5.22
C VAL A 61 -5.09 1.65 4.08
N VAL A 62 -4.04 1.75 3.28
CA VAL A 62 -4.01 2.61 2.08
C VAL A 62 -5.20 2.26 1.19
N LYS A 63 -6.02 3.25 0.85
CA LYS A 63 -7.17 3.03 -0.02
C LYS A 63 -6.70 2.80 -1.46
N LEU A 64 -7.26 1.79 -2.12
CA LEU A 64 -7.15 1.60 -3.55
C LEU A 64 -8.38 2.24 -4.20
N TYR A 65 -8.16 3.28 -5.02
CA TYR A 65 -9.25 3.99 -5.69
C TYR A 65 -9.66 3.32 -6.99
N ASN A 66 -8.66 2.96 -7.81
CA ASN A 66 -8.89 2.38 -9.12
C ASN A 66 -7.65 1.66 -9.62
N TYR A 67 -7.81 0.80 -10.62
CA TYR A 67 -6.71 0.28 -11.41
C TYR A 67 -7.14 0.16 -12.87
N PHE A 68 -6.20 0.22 -13.77
CA PHE A 68 -6.38 0.01 -15.20
C PHE A 68 -5.05 -0.43 -15.81
N GLU A 69 -5.10 -0.91 -17.03
CA GLU A 69 -3.91 -1.35 -17.76
C GLU A 69 -3.94 -0.90 -19.22
N ASP A 70 -2.77 -0.72 -19.79
CA ASP A 70 -2.56 -0.58 -21.22
C ASP A 70 -1.73 -1.78 -21.76
N SER A 71 -1.22 -1.67 -22.99
CA SER A 71 -0.39 -2.70 -23.61
C SER A 71 0.89 -3.00 -22.82
N ASN A 72 1.46 -2.03 -22.11
CA ASN A 72 2.80 -2.09 -21.52
C ASN A 72 2.82 -2.06 -20.00
N PHE A 73 1.80 -1.45 -19.35
CA PHE A 73 1.80 -1.17 -17.92
C PHE A 73 0.48 -1.53 -17.24
N VAL A 74 0.58 -1.83 -15.94
CA VAL A 74 -0.55 -1.84 -15.00
C VAL A 74 -0.42 -0.61 -14.12
N PHE A 75 -1.51 0.17 -14.01
CA PHE A 75 -1.62 1.38 -13.21
C PHE A 75 -2.53 1.12 -12.02
N ILE A 76 -2.04 1.35 -10.83
CA ILE A 76 -2.79 1.18 -9.58
C ILE A 76 -2.86 2.53 -8.88
N ILE A 77 -4.06 3.06 -8.70
CA ILE A 77 -4.32 4.38 -8.13
C ILE A 77 -4.65 4.22 -6.64
N LEU A 78 -3.83 4.83 -5.82
CA LEU A 78 -3.84 4.67 -4.36
C LEU A 78 -3.96 6.01 -3.64
N GLU A 79 -4.36 5.97 -2.41
CA GLU A 79 -4.26 7.07 -1.45
C GLU A 79 -2.80 7.55 -1.35
N LEU A 80 -2.59 8.88 -1.43
CA LEU A 80 -1.27 9.47 -1.29
C LEU A 80 -0.93 9.67 0.19
N CYS A 81 0.17 9.04 0.63
CA CYS A 81 0.73 9.20 1.98
C CYS A 81 1.90 10.20 1.92
N LYS A 82 1.63 11.49 2.08
CA LYS A 82 2.62 12.57 1.86
C LYS A 82 3.79 12.55 2.85
N ARG A 83 3.59 12.03 4.06
CA ARG A 83 4.64 11.94 5.09
C ARG A 83 5.62 10.78 4.86
N ARG A 84 5.40 9.98 3.79
CA ARG A 84 6.19 8.81 3.42
C ARG A 84 6.14 7.70 4.48
N SER A 85 7.17 6.85 4.57
CA SER A 85 7.16 5.70 5.47
C SER A 85 7.73 6.00 6.86
N LEU A 86 7.36 5.17 7.85
CA LEU A 86 7.97 5.21 9.19
C LEU A 86 9.48 5.00 9.16
N MET A 87 10.01 4.26 8.17
CA MET A 87 11.44 4.11 7.96
C MET A 87 12.11 5.46 7.68
N GLU A 88 11.50 6.28 6.82
CA GLU A 88 12.03 7.59 6.47
C GLU A 88 11.88 8.59 7.62
N LEU A 89 10.78 8.51 8.36
CA LEU A 89 10.60 9.28 9.59
C LEU A 89 11.72 8.97 10.60
N HIS A 90 11.96 7.67 10.86
CA HIS A 90 13.02 7.23 11.76
C HIS A 90 14.42 7.70 11.31
N LYS A 91 14.73 7.56 10.01
CA LYS A 91 16.02 8.04 9.45
C LYS A 91 16.21 9.54 9.63
N ARG A 92 15.18 10.35 9.46
CA ARG A 92 15.26 11.81 9.60
C ARG A 92 15.39 12.25 11.06
N ARG A 93 14.66 11.61 11.97
CA ARG A 93 14.62 11.98 13.39
C ARG A 93 15.66 11.26 14.25
N LYS A 94 16.30 10.21 13.70
CA LYS A 94 17.21 9.27 14.39
C LYS A 94 16.55 8.47 15.52
N ALA A 95 15.56 9.02 16.20
CA ALA A 95 14.78 8.37 17.24
C ALA A 95 13.29 8.75 17.11
N ILE A 96 12.43 7.85 17.56
CA ILE A 96 10.99 8.05 17.75
C ILE A 96 10.78 7.94 19.27
N THR A 97 10.06 8.89 19.86
CA THR A 97 9.81 8.90 21.32
C THR A 97 8.88 7.75 21.71
N GLU A 98 8.89 7.39 22.98
CA GLU A 98 8.01 6.33 23.49
C GLU A 98 6.51 6.65 23.29
N PRO A 99 6.01 7.87 23.57
CA PRO A 99 4.62 8.23 23.28
C PRO A 99 4.25 8.11 21.81
N GLU A 100 5.12 8.57 20.90
CA GLU A 100 4.91 8.41 19.44
C GLU A 100 4.91 6.94 19.03
N THR A 101 5.80 6.14 19.60
CA THR A 101 5.86 4.69 19.35
C THR A 101 4.56 4.02 19.78
N ARG A 102 4.04 4.34 20.97
CA ARG A 102 2.73 3.84 21.44
C ARG A 102 1.60 4.25 20.51
N TYR A 103 1.59 5.49 20.06
CA TYR A 103 0.59 6.02 19.12
C TYR A 103 0.60 5.22 17.81
N PHE A 104 1.76 5.04 17.18
CA PHE A 104 1.87 4.26 15.94
C PHE A 104 1.57 2.79 16.15
N MET A 105 2.05 2.18 17.24
CA MET A 105 1.81 0.76 17.52
C MET A 105 0.34 0.45 17.74
N ASN A 106 -0.41 1.32 18.41
CA ASN A 106 -1.85 1.15 18.58
C ASN A 106 -2.57 1.10 17.21
N GLN A 107 -2.26 2.01 16.31
CA GLN A 107 -2.83 2.05 14.97
C GLN A 107 -2.42 0.83 14.13
N ILE A 108 -1.14 0.40 14.23
CA ILE A 108 -0.64 -0.81 13.59
C ILE A 108 -1.43 -2.03 14.05
N LEU A 109 -1.63 -2.18 15.35
CA LEU A 109 -2.39 -3.31 15.91
C LEU A 109 -3.83 -3.32 15.43
N LEU A 110 -4.51 -2.17 15.42
CA LEU A 110 -5.88 -2.06 14.92
C LEU A 110 -5.99 -2.40 13.43
N GLY A 111 -5.04 -1.93 12.61
CA GLY A 111 -4.99 -2.26 11.19
C GLY A 111 -4.71 -3.75 10.94
N VAL A 112 -3.78 -4.35 11.68
CA VAL A 112 -3.48 -5.80 11.60
C VAL A 112 -4.69 -6.61 12.06
N GLN A 113 -5.35 -6.22 13.15
CA GLN A 113 -6.57 -6.89 13.63
C GLN A 113 -7.68 -6.86 12.57
N TYR A 114 -7.86 -5.72 11.90
CA TYR A 114 -8.80 -5.63 10.78
C TYR A 114 -8.45 -6.62 9.67
N LEU A 115 -7.19 -6.64 9.20
CA LEU A 115 -6.76 -7.59 8.15
C LEU A 115 -7.01 -9.05 8.58
N HIS A 116 -6.70 -9.41 9.81
CA HIS A 116 -6.91 -10.76 10.33
C HIS A 116 -8.41 -11.13 10.38
N ARG A 117 -9.29 -10.20 10.76
CA ARG A 117 -10.76 -10.41 10.70
C ARG A 117 -11.23 -10.68 9.28
N GLN A 118 -10.60 -10.04 8.27
CA GLN A 118 -10.84 -10.32 6.85
C GLN A 118 -10.13 -11.60 6.36
N LYS A 119 -9.50 -12.39 7.26
CA LYS A 119 -8.70 -13.58 6.96
C LYS A 119 -7.50 -13.30 6.05
N ILE A 120 -6.93 -12.12 6.17
CA ILE A 120 -5.83 -11.63 5.37
C ILE A 120 -4.57 -11.51 6.24
N ILE A 121 -3.44 -11.98 5.70
CA ILE A 121 -2.12 -11.85 6.33
C ILE A 121 -1.26 -10.93 5.48
N HIS A 122 -0.66 -9.90 6.09
CA HIS A 122 0.12 -8.88 5.39
C HIS A 122 1.47 -9.41 4.85
N ARG A 123 2.17 -10.28 5.58
CA ARG A 123 3.43 -10.98 5.24
C ARG A 123 4.70 -10.15 5.07
N ASP A 124 4.62 -8.84 4.97
CA ASP A 124 5.80 -7.96 4.79
C ASP A 124 5.66 -6.70 5.66
N LEU A 125 5.28 -6.89 6.95
CA LEU A 125 5.23 -5.80 7.92
C LEU A 125 6.65 -5.36 8.27
N LYS A 126 6.96 -4.12 7.93
CA LYS A 126 8.21 -3.45 8.25
C LYS A 126 8.04 -1.94 8.14
N LEU A 127 8.89 -1.16 8.77
CA LEU A 127 8.79 0.30 8.78
C LEU A 127 8.71 0.93 7.38
N GLY A 128 9.34 0.31 6.37
CA GLY A 128 9.30 0.77 4.98
C GLY A 128 7.96 0.55 4.27
N ASN A 129 7.08 -0.31 4.81
CA ASN A 129 5.75 -0.59 4.24
C ASN A 129 4.60 0.00 5.09
N ILE A 130 4.94 0.75 6.12
CA ILE A 130 4.01 1.50 6.96
C ILE A 130 4.21 2.98 6.63
N PHE A 131 3.23 3.56 5.96
CA PHE A 131 3.24 4.96 5.53
C PHE A 131 2.47 5.84 6.52
N LEU A 132 2.62 7.13 6.36
CA LEU A 132 1.93 8.14 7.16
C LEU A 132 1.22 9.13 6.23
N ASN A 133 -0.04 9.42 6.54
CA ASN A 133 -0.79 10.50 5.89
C ASN A 133 -0.39 11.87 6.46
N GLU A 134 -1.08 12.93 6.05
CA GLU A 134 -0.78 14.30 6.52
C GLU A 134 -1.02 14.47 8.03
N GLU A 135 -1.99 13.77 8.58
CA GLU A 135 -2.39 13.76 9.98
C GLU A 135 -1.50 12.86 10.87
N MET A 136 -0.41 12.31 10.32
CA MET A 136 0.49 11.38 11.00
C MET A 136 -0.17 10.05 11.37
N GLU A 137 -1.25 9.66 10.68
CA GLU A 137 -1.87 8.36 10.86
C GLU A 137 -1.18 7.30 10.00
N VAL A 138 -1.12 6.09 10.56
CA VAL A 138 -0.53 4.92 9.91
C VAL A 138 -1.37 4.45 8.73
N LYS A 139 -0.70 4.08 7.63
CA LYS A 139 -1.30 3.50 6.43
C LYS A 139 -0.47 2.31 5.94
N PHE A 140 -1.04 1.11 5.94
CA PHE A 140 -0.39 -0.05 5.33
C PHE A 140 -0.48 0.03 3.81
N SER A 141 0.68 0.03 3.11
CA SER A 141 0.70 0.28 1.66
C SER A 141 0.94 -0.94 0.80
N LYS A 142 1.70 -1.91 1.27
CA LYS A 142 2.08 -3.08 0.49
C LYS A 142 1.44 -4.31 1.12
N ILE A 143 0.27 -4.66 0.65
CA ILE A 143 -0.44 -5.83 1.12
C ILE A 143 -0.08 -6.99 0.18
N ILE A 144 0.91 -7.80 0.55
CA ILE A 144 1.09 -9.12 -0.03
C ILE A 144 0.04 -10.02 0.62
N LEU A 145 -1.15 -9.99 0.06
CA LEU A 145 -2.30 -10.65 0.65
C LEU A 145 -2.26 -12.15 0.36
N LYS A 146 -2.41 -12.97 1.39
CA LYS A 146 -2.80 -14.36 1.25
C LYS A 146 -4.02 -14.62 2.14
N ILE A 147 -5.08 -15.11 1.53
CA ILE A 147 -6.23 -15.63 2.26
C ILE A 147 -5.74 -16.79 3.12
N CYS A 148 -5.91 -16.70 4.42
CA CYS A 148 -5.65 -17.81 5.33
C CYS A 148 -6.70 -18.89 5.03
N LYS A 149 -6.34 -19.90 4.24
CA LYS A 149 -7.19 -21.09 4.11
C LYS A 149 -7.24 -21.73 5.50
N SER A 150 -8.38 -21.67 6.15
CA SER A 150 -8.65 -22.43 7.36
C SER A 150 -8.31 -23.89 7.05
N ARG A 151 -7.26 -24.45 7.66
CA ARG A 151 -7.15 -25.90 7.74
C ARG A 151 -8.34 -26.35 8.57
N ARG A 152 -9.28 -27.08 7.97
CA ARG A 152 -10.21 -27.89 8.73
C ARG A 152 -9.31 -28.84 9.52
N ILE A 153 -9.23 -28.66 10.83
CA ILE A 153 -8.73 -29.66 11.75
C ILE A 153 -9.85 -30.68 11.74
N GLY A 154 -9.61 -31.79 11.01
CA GLY A 154 -10.46 -32.99 11.07
C GLY A 154 -10.14 -33.74 12.35
#